data_6f92aa431b7d9c9c4df42e0f269ba58e
#
_entry.id   6f92aa431b7d9c9c4df42e0f269ba58e
#
_cell.length_a   1.000
_cell.length_b   1.000
_cell.length_c   1.000
_cell.angle_alpha   90.00
_cell.angle_beta   90.00
_cell.angle_gamma   90.00
#
_symmetry.space_group_name_H-M   'P 1'
#
loop_
_entity.id
_entity.type
_entity.pdbx_description
1 polymer ?
#
loop_
_entity_poly.entity_id
_entity_poly.type
_entity_poly.pdbx_seq_one_letter_code
_entity_poly.pdbx_strand_id
1 'polypeptide(L)'
;MLDEARYFKGKEAVKTLLYEMARLKMNTFHWHLTDDQGWRIEIKKYPRLTEVGAWRVDRTDVPFHSRRNPKRGELTPIGGFYTQEEIREIVAYAADR
;
A
#
# COMPACT_ATOMS: atom_id res chain seq x y z
N MET A 1 8.41 2.85 9.96
CA MET A 1 7.62 3.17 8.76
C MET A 1 7.37 1.91 7.93
N LEU A 2 6.15 1.74 7.46
CA LEU A 2 5.83 0.70 6.50
C LEU A 2 5.56 1.34 5.14
N ASP A 3 6.36 1.00 4.15
CA ASP A 3 6.28 1.58 2.81
C ASP A 3 5.45 0.67 1.89
N GLU A 4 4.16 0.95 1.80
CA GLU A 4 3.26 0.22 0.92
C GLU A 4 3.16 0.84 -0.48
N ALA A 5 3.57 2.09 -0.64
CA ALA A 5 3.56 2.74 -1.95
C ALA A 5 4.49 2.00 -2.92
N ARG A 6 5.65 1.56 -2.45
CA ARG A 6 6.57 0.77 -3.28
C ARG A 6 6.13 -0.68 -3.46
N TYR A 7 5.69 -1.33 -2.37
CA TYR A 7 5.20 -2.72 -2.42
C TYR A 7 4.00 -2.90 -1.51
N PHE A 8 2.85 -3.20 -2.10
CA PHE A 8 1.62 -3.46 -1.36
C PHE A 8 1.73 -4.78 -0.58
N LYS A 9 1.39 -4.76 0.70
CA LYS A 9 1.56 -5.91 1.61
C LYS A 9 0.25 -6.53 2.09
N GLY A 10 -0.84 -5.75 2.17
CA GLY A 10 -2.14 -6.24 2.59
C GLY A 10 -2.41 -6.07 4.09
N LYS A 11 -3.69 -6.15 4.46
CA LYS A 11 -4.14 -5.82 5.83
C LYS A 11 -3.62 -6.78 6.89
N GLU A 12 -3.43 -8.06 6.57
CA GLU A 12 -2.96 -9.02 7.55
C GLU A 12 -1.50 -8.74 7.95
N ALA A 13 -0.67 -8.35 6.98
CA ALA A 13 0.70 -7.96 7.27
C ALA A 13 0.75 -6.71 8.16
N VAL A 14 -0.11 -5.73 7.89
CA VAL A 14 -0.22 -4.50 8.69
C VAL A 14 -0.65 -4.82 10.13
N LYS A 15 -1.65 -5.68 10.29
CA LYS A 15 -2.13 -6.10 11.62
C LYS A 15 -1.02 -6.81 12.40
N THR A 16 -0.26 -7.68 11.75
CA THR A 16 0.87 -8.37 12.38
C THR A 16 1.91 -7.36 12.88
N LEU A 17 2.23 -6.37 12.05
CA LEU A 17 3.18 -5.32 12.43
C LEU A 17 2.65 -4.52 13.61
N LEU A 18 1.37 -4.13 13.61
CA LEU A 18 0.76 -3.36 14.70
C LEU A 18 0.77 -4.16 16.00
N TYR A 19 0.50 -5.46 15.94
CA TYR A 19 0.57 -6.33 17.11
C TYR A 19 1.98 -6.33 17.71
N GLU A 20 3.01 -6.49 16.87
CA GLU A 20 4.40 -6.47 17.32
C GLU A 20 4.81 -5.11 17.90
N MET A 21 4.35 -4.02 17.28
CA MET A 21 4.60 -2.67 17.78
C MET A 21 3.99 -2.47 19.16
N ALA A 22 2.75 -2.95 19.38
CA ALA A 22 2.09 -2.86 20.68
C ALA A 22 2.84 -3.67 21.72
N ARG A 23 3.31 -4.87 21.34
CA ARG A 23 4.10 -5.74 22.23
C ARG A 23 5.42 -5.06 22.66
N LEU A 24 6.02 -4.27 21.78
CA LEU A 24 7.23 -3.51 22.04
C LEU A 24 6.96 -2.11 22.61
N LYS A 25 5.70 -1.79 22.90
CA LYS A 25 5.25 -0.50 23.47
C LYS A 25 5.55 0.70 22.57
N MET A 26 5.57 0.50 21.27
CA MET A 26 5.63 1.59 20.31
C MET A 26 4.24 2.21 20.12
N ASN A 27 4.16 3.54 19.97
CA ASN A 27 2.88 4.26 19.94
C ASN A 27 2.63 5.05 18.66
N THR A 28 3.55 4.99 17.69
CA THR A 28 3.40 5.74 16.45
C THR A 28 3.71 4.84 15.25
N PHE A 29 2.77 4.78 14.31
CA PHE A 29 2.90 4.00 13.09
C PHE A 29 2.86 4.93 11.88
N HIS A 30 3.96 4.98 11.12
CA HIS A 30 4.02 5.73 9.88
C HIS A 30 3.68 4.79 8.71
N TRP A 31 2.49 4.97 8.15
CA TRP A 31 1.95 4.14 7.08
C TRP A 31 2.04 4.90 5.76
N HIS A 32 3.03 4.56 4.94
CA HIS A 32 3.30 5.26 3.68
C HIS A 32 2.48 4.60 2.56
N LEU A 33 1.32 5.18 2.25
CA LEU A 33 0.34 4.59 1.34
C LEU A 33 0.35 5.17 -0.08
N THR A 34 0.86 6.37 -0.26
CA THR A 34 0.76 7.10 -1.53
C THR A 34 2.08 7.73 -1.93
N ASP A 35 2.56 7.42 -3.14
CA ASP A 35 3.75 8.00 -3.72
C ASP A 35 3.75 7.70 -5.24
N ASP A 36 4.81 8.06 -5.92
CA ASP A 36 4.97 7.84 -7.38
C ASP A 36 4.84 6.36 -7.76
N GLN A 37 5.29 5.45 -6.89
CA GLN A 37 5.29 4.01 -7.15
C GLN A 37 3.92 3.37 -7.01
N GLY A 38 2.99 4.00 -6.30
CA GLY A 38 1.66 3.45 -6.16
C GLY A 38 0.76 4.23 -5.22
N TRP A 39 -0.53 4.14 -5.48
CA TRP A 39 -1.58 4.74 -4.65
C TRP A 39 -2.40 3.61 -4.02
N ARG A 40 -2.38 3.50 -2.70
CA ARG A 40 -2.94 2.34 -1.98
C ARG A 40 -4.22 2.63 -1.21
N ILE A 41 -4.77 3.85 -1.31
CA ILE A 41 -5.99 4.24 -0.61
C ILE A 41 -7.12 4.41 -1.62
N GLU A 42 -8.24 3.73 -1.38
CA GLU A 42 -9.45 3.92 -2.19
C GLU A 42 -10.05 5.30 -1.92
N ILE A 43 -10.19 6.11 -2.97
CA ILE A 43 -10.91 7.38 -2.93
C ILE A 43 -12.11 7.23 -3.87
N LYS A 44 -13.29 7.08 -3.30
CA LYS A 44 -14.50 6.78 -4.08
C LYS A 44 -14.83 7.85 -5.12
N LYS A 45 -14.50 9.10 -4.83
CA LYS A 45 -14.68 10.22 -5.74
C LYS A 45 -13.71 10.18 -6.94
N TYR A 46 -12.57 9.52 -6.78
CA TYR A 46 -11.53 9.41 -7.80
C TYR A 46 -11.08 7.95 -7.95
N PRO A 47 -11.94 7.07 -8.50
CA PRO A 47 -11.67 5.63 -8.53
C PRO A 47 -10.43 5.26 -9.33
N ARG A 48 -10.01 6.06 -10.30
CA ARG A 48 -8.83 5.76 -11.10
C ARG A 48 -7.53 5.79 -10.30
N LEU A 49 -7.52 6.43 -9.13
CA LEU A 49 -6.33 6.40 -8.27
C LEU A 49 -5.97 4.98 -7.88
N THR A 50 -6.95 4.10 -7.69
CA THR A 50 -6.71 2.69 -7.35
C THR A 50 -6.91 1.74 -8.53
N GLU A 51 -7.76 2.07 -9.50
CA GLU A 51 -7.92 1.24 -10.70
C GLU A 51 -6.66 1.22 -11.56
N VAL A 52 -5.93 2.32 -11.61
CA VAL A 52 -4.70 2.46 -12.39
C VAL A 52 -3.50 2.68 -11.49
N GLY A 53 -3.60 3.61 -10.53
CA GLY A 53 -2.48 4.04 -9.70
C GLY A 53 -2.00 3.01 -8.68
N ALA A 54 -2.82 2.00 -8.36
CA ALA A 54 -2.45 0.94 -7.43
C ALA A 54 -1.66 -0.20 -8.11
N TRP A 55 -1.53 -0.20 -9.42
CA TRP A 55 -0.97 -1.31 -10.18
C TRP A 55 0.18 -0.86 -11.06
N ARG A 56 1.16 -1.74 -11.26
CA ARG A 56 2.32 -1.44 -12.10
C ARG A 56 2.86 -2.69 -12.78
N VAL A 57 3.72 -2.47 -13.81
CA VAL A 57 4.43 -3.52 -14.52
C VAL A 57 5.41 -4.23 -13.58
N ASP A 58 5.59 -5.52 -13.79
CA ASP A 58 6.59 -6.30 -13.06
C ASP A 58 7.98 -5.96 -13.58
N ARG A 59 8.67 -5.09 -12.88
CA ARG A 59 10.07 -4.73 -13.14
C ARG A 59 10.89 -4.90 -11.85
N THR A 60 10.59 -5.94 -11.10
CA THR A 60 11.21 -6.18 -9.78
C THR A 60 12.71 -6.40 -9.87
N ASP A 61 13.22 -6.82 -11.02
CA ASP A 61 14.65 -6.99 -11.28
C ASP A 61 15.37 -5.68 -11.66
N VAL A 62 14.62 -4.57 -11.77
CA VAL A 62 15.16 -3.26 -12.14
C VAL A 62 15.04 -2.30 -10.95
N PRO A 63 16.10 -1.54 -10.59
CA PRO A 63 16.00 -0.52 -9.55
C PRO A 63 14.91 0.50 -9.84
N PHE A 64 14.24 1.03 -8.81
CA PHE A 64 13.12 1.95 -8.98
C PHE A 64 13.45 3.16 -9.86
N HIS A 65 14.63 3.75 -9.68
CA HIS A 65 15.03 4.92 -10.46
C HIS A 65 15.22 4.64 -11.96
N SER A 66 15.36 3.36 -12.33
CA SER A 66 15.54 2.93 -13.73
C SER A 66 14.27 2.32 -14.32
N ARG A 67 13.20 2.18 -13.53
CA ARG A 67 11.94 1.59 -13.99
C ARG A 67 11.19 2.59 -14.86
N ARG A 68 10.73 2.12 -16.02
CA ARG A 68 9.97 2.93 -16.97
C ARG A 68 8.47 2.75 -16.76
N ASN A 69 7.70 3.72 -17.24
CA ASN A 69 6.24 3.61 -17.24
C ASN A 69 5.81 2.45 -18.14
N PRO A 70 4.62 1.85 -17.89
CA PRO A 70 4.10 0.79 -18.73
C PRO A 70 3.95 1.24 -20.19
N LYS A 71 4.29 0.35 -21.11
CA LYS A 71 3.98 0.55 -22.52
C LYS A 71 2.50 0.27 -22.76
N ARG A 72 1.96 0.81 -23.85
CA ARG A 72 0.57 0.55 -24.22
C ARG A 72 0.32 -0.94 -24.38
N GLY A 73 -0.68 -1.46 -23.67
CA GLY A 73 -1.03 -2.88 -23.70
C GLY A 73 -0.20 -3.77 -22.81
N GLU A 74 0.78 -3.23 -22.10
CA GLU A 74 1.61 -4.01 -21.16
C GLU A 74 0.80 -4.31 -19.89
N LEU A 75 0.90 -5.57 -19.38
CA LEU A 75 0.20 -5.97 -18.17
C LEU A 75 0.82 -5.31 -16.94
N THR A 76 -0.04 -4.99 -15.96
CA THR A 76 0.37 -4.37 -14.71
C THR A 76 -0.06 -5.24 -13.52
N PRO A 77 0.61 -6.40 -13.29
CA PRO A 77 0.18 -7.35 -12.25
C PRO A 77 0.62 -6.99 -10.83
N ILE A 78 1.57 -6.06 -10.67
CA ILE A 78 2.14 -5.71 -9.37
C ILE A 78 1.33 -4.60 -8.73
N GLY A 79 0.73 -4.89 -7.57
CA GLY A 79 0.02 -3.85 -6.84
C GLY A 79 -1.08 -4.35 -5.94
N GLY A 80 -1.93 -3.44 -5.56
CA GLY A 80 -3.05 -3.64 -4.66
C GLY A 80 -3.37 -2.33 -3.96
N PHE A 81 -4.46 -2.30 -3.24
CA PHE A 81 -4.86 -1.11 -2.48
C PHE A 81 -5.78 -1.52 -1.32
N TYR A 82 -5.99 -0.57 -0.40
CA TYR A 82 -6.91 -0.76 0.72
C TYR A 82 -8.22 -0.05 0.42
N THR A 83 -9.34 -0.75 0.62
CA THR A 83 -10.67 -0.13 0.60
C THR A 83 -10.81 0.77 1.83
N GLN A 84 -11.75 1.70 1.80
CA GLN A 84 -12.01 2.55 2.96
C GLN A 84 -12.44 1.73 4.18
N GLU A 85 -13.17 0.63 3.97
CA GLU A 85 -13.55 -0.28 5.04
C GLU A 85 -12.35 -0.97 5.67
N GLU A 86 -11.40 -1.42 4.85
CA GLU A 86 -10.17 -2.03 5.35
C GLU A 86 -9.33 -1.05 6.15
N ILE A 87 -9.26 0.21 5.73
CA ILE A 87 -8.55 1.24 6.47
C ILE A 87 -9.22 1.49 7.83
N ARG A 88 -10.56 1.54 7.87
CA ARG A 88 -11.29 1.67 9.15
C ARG A 88 -11.01 0.48 10.06
N GLU A 89 -10.99 -0.72 9.53
CA GLU A 89 -10.68 -1.94 10.28
C GLU A 89 -9.28 -1.86 10.89
N ILE A 90 -8.30 -1.43 10.12
CA ILE A 90 -6.91 -1.31 10.58
C ILE A 90 -6.77 -0.22 11.65
N VAL A 91 -7.43 0.92 11.48
CA VAL A 91 -7.43 1.99 12.47
C VAL A 91 -8.06 1.53 13.77
N ALA A 92 -9.19 0.82 13.71
CA ALA A 92 -9.84 0.27 14.89
C ALA A 92 -8.95 -0.77 15.59
N TYR A 93 -8.29 -1.62 14.82
CA TYR A 93 -7.36 -2.61 15.34
C TYR A 93 -6.19 -1.94 16.07
N ALA A 94 -5.64 -0.87 15.50
CA ALA A 94 -4.55 -0.11 16.11
C ALA A 94 -4.99 0.58 17.41
N ALA A 95 -6.22 1.10 17.45
CA ALA A 95 -6.76 1.80 18.61
C ALA A 95 -6.91 0.87 19.82
N ASP A 96 -7.14 -0.44 19.58
CA ASP A 96 -7.25 -1.44 20.64
C ASP A 96 -5.90 -1.87 21.23
N ARG A 97 -4.81 -1.42 20.66
CA ARG A 97 -3.44 -1.77 21.08
C ARG A 97 -2.79 -0.58 21.76
#